data_47c13ea2541a5d9befdb133a49a1e479
#
_entry.id   47c13ea2541a5d9befdb133a49a1e479
#
_cell.length_a   1.000
_cell.length_b   1.000
_cell.length_c   1.000
_cell.angle_alpha   90.00
_cell.angle_beta   90.00
_cell.angle_gamma   90.00
#
_symmetry.space_group_name_H-M   'P 1'
#
loop_
_entity.id
_entity.type
_entity.pdbx_description
1 polymer ?
#
loop_
_entity_poly.entity_id
_entity_poly.type
_entity_poly.pdbx_seq_one_letter_code
_entity_poly.pdbx_strand_id
1 'polypeptide(L)'
;MQFKDIIGQRPTIERLVRGVDTGRVSHAQLFSGQEGYGPLPLAIAYAQYIHCTNRRKGDSCGECPSCRQIAQLAHPDLHFVFPVNTPKGRSGEKPLSDRFLPQWRKIVTDTGGYFDEQSWYSAIEIDNKQGNISTQEADEIIRKLSFKSFESEYKIVVVWLAERMNTQAANKLLKILEEPWDKTLFLLLSTSPEQLLPTIVSRTQCVTVPSIDETSLTRYLTARKGVPEADAFRAARLSR
;
A
#
# COMPACT_ATOMS: atom_id res chain seq x y z
N MET A 1 6.49 8.36 -5.68
CA MET A 1 6.24 7.15 -6.53
C MET A 1 5.12 7.50 -7.48
N GLN A 2 5.34 7.39 -8.77
CA GLN A 2 4.38 7.70 -9.83
C GLN A 2 3.94 6.41 -10.53
N PHE A 3 2.85 6.42 -11.28
CA PHE A 3 2.42 5.24 -12.05
C PHE A 3 3.48 4.78 -13.07
N LYS A 4 4.26 5.70 -13.64
CA LYS A 4 5.38 5.36 -14.54
C LYS A 4 6.51 4.56 -13.88
N ASP A 5 6.56 4.55 -12.53
CA ASP A 5 7.57 3.82 -11.76
C ASP A 5 7.11 2.37 -11.46
N ILE A 6 5.82 2.07 -11.69
CA ILE A 6 5.23 0.76 -11.45
C ILE A 6 5.61 -0.20 -12.59
N ILE A 7 6.03 -1.41 -12.20
CA ILE A 7 6.39 -2.45 -13.17
C ILE A 7 5.10 -3.08 -13.71
N GLY A 8 4.84 -2.92 -15.00
CA GLY A 8 3.62 -3.47 -15.62
C GLY A 8 2.33 -2.79 -15.12
N GLN A 9 1.29 -3.60 -14.86
CA GLN A 9 0.00 -3.21 -14.26
C GLN A 9 -0.81 -2.16 -15.05
N ARG A 10 -0.49 -1.93 -16.32
CA ARG A 10 -1.09 -0.87 -17.14
C ARG A 10 -2.63 -0.89 -17.15
N PRO A 11 -3.32 -2.03 -17.34
CA PRO A 11 -4.79 -2.07 -17.33
C PRO A 11 -5.39 -1.67 -16.00
N THR A 12 -4.75 -2.07 -14.89
CA THR A 12 -5.19 -1.72 -13.53
C THR A 12 -4.98 -0.22 -13.28
N ILE A 13 -3.83 0.33 -13.69
CA ILE A 13 -3.54 1.78 -13.60
C ILE A 13 -4.58 2.59 -14.38
N GLU A 14 -4.88 2.23 -15.63
CA GLU A 14 -5.86 2.93 -16.47
C GLU A 14 -7.26 2.93 -15.84
N ARG A 15 -7.66 1.83 -15.18
CA ARG A 15 -8.93 1.75 -14.45
C ARG A 15 -8.94 2.66 -13.22
N LEU A 16 -7.87 2.68 -12.43
CA LEU A 16 -7.73 3.54 -11.24
C LEU A 16 -7.73 5.03 -11.63
N VAL A 17 -6.96 5.41 -12.64
CA VAL A 17 -6.93 6.76 -13.21
C VAL A 17 -8.32 7.20 -13.63
N ARG A 18 -9.02 6.38 -14.42
CA ARG A 18 -10.40 6.68 -14.85
C ARG A 18 -11.34 6.88 -13.66
N GLY A 19 -11.21 6.07 -12.62
CA GLY A 19 -12.01 6.23 -11.39
C GLY A 19 -11.84 7.61 -10.76
N VAL A 20 -10.59 8.06 -10.63
CA VAL A 20 -10.28 9.39 -10.06
C VAL A 20 -10.77 10.51 -10.98
N ASP A 21 -10.49 10.42 -12.28
CA ASP A 21 -10.82 11.48 -13.24
C ASP A 21 -12.34 11.67 -13.43
N THR A 22 -13.12 10.60 -13.18
CA THR A 22 -14.59 10.64 -13.22
C THR A 22 -15.23 10.86 -11.84
N GLY A 23 -14.44 11.08 -10.78
CA GLY A 23 -14.94 11.27 -9.41
C GLY A 23 -15.57 10.02 -8.79
N ARG A 24 -15.26 8.83 -9.32
CA ARG A 24 -15.82 7.53 -8.86
C ARG A 24 -14.75 6.74 -8.10
N VAL A 25 -14.31 7.31 -6.98
CA VAL A 25 -13.38 6.64 -6.07
C VAL A 25 -14.18 5.96 -4.98
N SER A 26 -14.15 4.62 -4.94
CA SER A 26 -14.76 3.87 -3.83
C SER A 26 -13.99 4.15 -2.54
N HIS A 27 -14.71 4.37 -1.45
CA HIS A 27 -14.14 4.68 -0.13
C HIS A 27 -13.30 3.54 0.49
N ALA A 28 -13.51 2.30 0.03
CA ALA A 28 -12.74 1.15 0.47
C ALA A 28 -12.41 0.25 -0.73
N GLN A 29 -11.13 0.00 -0.95
CA GLN A 29 -10.64 -0.82 -2.05
C GLN A 29 -9.71 -1.89 -1.52
N LEU A 30 -9.89 -3.13 -1.98
CA LEU A 30 -9.05 -4.28 -1.65
C LEU A 30 -8.14 -4.60 -2.85
N PHE A 31 -6.88 -4.27 -2.73
CA PHE A 31 -5.84 -4.63 -3.71
C PHE A 31 -5.38 -6.06 -3.42
N SER A 32 -5.81 -6.98 -4.26
CA SER A 32 -5.50 -8.41 -4.15
C SER A 32 -4.41 -8.78 -5.15
N GLY A 33 -3.26 -9.21 -4.65
CA GLY A 33 -2.13 -9.66 -5.48
C GLY A 33 -1.06 -10.30 -4.64
N GLN A 34 -0.37 -11.29 -5.22
CA GLN A 34 0.72 -12.00 -4.54
C GLN A 34 1.92 -11.08 -4.27
N GLU A 35 2.81 -11.53 -3.39
CA GLU A 35 4.10 -10.89 -3.18
C GLU A 35 4.85 -10.73 -4.50
N GLY A 36 5.52 -9.60 -4.69
CA GLY A 36 6.22 -9.30 -5.94
C GLY A 36 5.35 -8.73 -7.07
N TYR A 37 4.02 -8.88 -7.04
CA TYR A 37 3.13 -8.30 -8.07
C TYR A 37 2.97 -6.78 -7.99
N GLY A 38 3.36 -6.18 -6.87
CA GLY A 38 3.41 -4.74 -6.68
C GLY A 38 2.13 -4.07 -6.21
N PRO A 39 1.28 -4.71 -5.36
CA PRO A 39 0.11 -4.03 -4.80
C PRO A 39 0.48 -2.80 -3.95
N LEU A 40 1.57 -2.85 -3.18
CA LEU A 40 2.01 -1.73 -2.35
C LEU A 40 2.49 -0.52 -3.17
N PRO A 41 3.45 -0.65 -4.10
CA PRO A 41 3.86 0.49 -4.92
C PRO A 41 2.70 1.04 -5.76
N LEU A 42 1.79 0.20 -6.26
CA LEU A 42 0.60 0.63 -6.98
C LEU A 42 -0.33 1.47 -6.09
N ALA A 43 -0.59 1.04 -4.85
CA ALA A 43 -1.41 1.78 -3.89
C ALA A 43 -0.79 3.14 -3.53
N ILE A 44 0.54 3.21 -3.35
CA ILE A 44 1.25 4.47 -3.07
C ILE A 44 1.16 5.42 -4.28
N ALA A 45 1.38 4.90 -5.50
CA ALA A 45 1.25 5.71 -6.72
C ALA A 45 -0.19 6.20 -6.92
N TYR A 46 -1.18 5.37 -6.61
CA TYR A 46 -2.60 5.74 -6.65
C TYR A 46 -2.94 6.82 -5.62
N ALA A 47 -2.47 6.69 -4.38
CA ALA A 47 -2.61 7.75 -3.38
C ALA A 47 -1.96 9.06 -3.83
N GLN A 48 -0.76 8.98 -4.42
CA GLN A 48 -0.09 10.17 -4.99
C GLN A 48 -0.88 10.79 -6.13
N TYR A 49 -1.52 9.99 -6.99
CA TYR A 49 -2.37 10.49 -8.06
C TYR A 49 -3.60 11.21 -7.52
N ILE A 50 -4.26 10.68 -6.49
CA ILE A 50 -5.42 11.29 -5.83
C ILE A 50 -5.05 12.64 -5.22
N HIS A 51 -3.94 12.72 -4.48
CA HIS A 51 -3.48 13.95 -3.82
C HIS A 51 -2.81 14.97 -4.76
N CYS A 52 -2.47 14.57 -5.99
CA CYS A 52 -1.78 15.44 -6.92
C CYS A 52 -2.67 16.60 -7.37
N THR A 53 -2.21 17.83 -7.16
CA THR A 53 -2.91 19.05 -7.57
C THR A 53 -2.73 19.40 -9.05
N ASN A 54 -1.82 18.73 -9.76
CA ASN A 54 -1.49 19.02 -11.16
C ASN A 54 -1.23 17.73 -11.94
N ARG A 55 -2.27 16.87 -12.04
CA ARG A 55 -2.21 15.60 -12.77
C ARG A 55 -1.94 15.83 -14.26
N ARG A 56 -1.10 15.00 -14.89
CA ARG A 56 -0.73 15.13 -16.32
C ARG A 56 -0.70 13.76 -16.99
N LYS A 57 -1.36 13.63 -18.14
CA LYS A 57 -1.30 12.40 -18.97
C LYS A 57 -1.58 11.10 -18.24
N GLY A 58 -2.54 11.11 -17.30
CA GLY A 58 -2.90 9.92 -16.52
C GLY A 58 -1.92 9.54 -15.40
N ASP A 59 -1.05 10.48 -14.99
CA ASP A 59 -0.13 10.30 -13.87
C ASP A 59 -0.06 11.55 -12.98
N SER A 60 0.48 11.40 -11.79
CA SER A 60 0.79 12.50 -10.89
C SER A 60 1.96 13.31 -11.44
N CYS A 61 2.03 14.62 -11.12
CA CYS A 61 3.08 15.47 -11.67
C CYS A 61 4.48 15.19 -11.10
N GLY A 62 4.58 14.63 -9.88
CA GLY A 62 5.84 14.39 -9.19
C GLY A 62 6.48 15.64 -8.54
N GLU A 63 5.94 16.84 -8.78
CA GLU A 63 6.60 18.12 -8.44
C GLU A 63 5.82 18.95 -7.41
N CYS A 64 4.49 18.82 -7.33
CA CYS A 64 3.69 19.59 -6.38
C CYS A 64 4.01 19.21 -4.93
N PRO A 65 3.67 20.04 -3.93
CA PRO A 65 3.96 19.74 -2.52
C PRO A 65 3.51 18.36 -2.08
N SER A 66 2.25 17.98 -2.37
CA SER A 66 1.72 16.67 -2.03
C SER A 66 2.52 15.52 -2.69
N CYS A 67 2.91 15.65 -3.97
CA CYS A 67 3.75 14.65 -4.63
C CYS A 67 5.11 14.48 -3.96
N ARG A 68 5.76 15.60 -3.54
CA ARG A 68 7.06 15.55 -2.84
C ARG A 68 6.94 14.89 -1.47
N GLN A 69 5.90 15.22 -0.72
CA GLN A 69 5.66 14.63 0.59
C GLN A 69 5.36 13.13 0.49
N ILE A 70 4.54 12.71 -0.49
CA ILE A 70 4.24 11.29 -0.71
C ILE A 70 5.46 10.52 -1.22
N ALA A 71 6.31 11.13 -2.03
CA ALA A 71 7.57 10.52 -2.44
C ALA A 71 8.48 10.20 -1.24
N GLN A 72 8.36 10.96 -0.15
CA GLN A 72 9.04 10.74 1.14
C GLN A 72 8.19 9.92 2.13
N LEU A 73 6.99 9.45 1.75
CA LEU A 73 6.01 8.80 2.62
C LEU A 73 5.71 9.63 3.89
N ALA A 74 5.58 10.94 3.73
CA ALA A 74 5.45 11.91 4.82
C ALA A 74 4.27 12.87 4.64
N HIS A 75 3.32 12.57 3.75
CA HIS A 75 2.12 13.38 3.56
C HIS A 75 1.20 13.26 4.79
N PRO A 76 0.70 14.37 5.37
CA PRO A 76 -0.08 14.35 6.61
C PRO A 76 -1.41 13.60 6.48
N ASP A 77 -2.02 13.58 5.30
CA ASP A 77 -3.30 12.91 5.02
C ASP A 77 -3.11 11.50 4.39
N LEU A 78 -1.89 10.95 4.42
CA LEU A 78 -1.59 9.58 3.99
C LEU A 78 -1.00 8.79 5.15
N HIS A 79 -1.73 7.79 5.61
CA HIS A 79 -1.35 6.95 6.75
C HIS A 79 -1.02 5.54 6.28
N PHE A 80 0.02 4.96 6.89
CA PHE A 80 0.42 3.57 6.65
C PHE A 80 0.16 2.73 7.88
N VAL A 81 -0.39 1.55 7.67
CA VAL A 81 -0.61 0.53 8.67
C VAL A 81 -0.04 -0.78 8.13
N PHE A 82 0.75 -1.44 8.94
CA PHE A 82 1.41 -2.67 8.57
C PHE A 82 1.61 -3.56 9.81
N PRO A 83 1.77 -4.89 9.63
CA PRO A 83 1.93 -5.79 10.76
C PRO A 83 3.23 -5.50 11.51
N VAL A 84 3.11 -5.41 12.83
CA VAL A 84 4.23 -5.17 13.75
C VAL A 84 4.16 -6.13 14.93
N ASN A 85 5.28 -6.29 15.64
CA ASN A 85 5.36 -6.99 16.91
C ASN A 85 6.46 -6.35 17.78
N THR A 86 6.53 -6.73 19.05
CA THR A 86 7.57 -6.24 19.95
C THR A 86 8.92 -6.84 19.54
N PRO A 87 9.96 -6.03 19.24
CA PRO A 87 11.29 -6.50 18.91
C PRO A 87 11.90 -7.37 20.02
N LYS A 88 12.85 -8.20 19.63
CA LYS A 88 13.54 -9.10 20.58
C LYS A 88 14.22 -8.30 21.68
N GLY A 89 14.09 -8.76 22.92
CA GLY A 89 14.71 -8.08 24.10
C GLY A 89 13.99 -6.83 24.61
N ARG A 90 12.88 -6.43 24.00
CA ARG A 90 12.01 -5.36 24.54
C ARG A 90 10.75 -5.97 25.16
N SER A 91 10.33 -5.43 26.31
CA SER A 91 9.06 -5.74 26.97
C SER A 91 8.27 -4.44 27.14
N GLY A 92 6.93 -4.51 27.12
CA GLY A 92 6.08 -3.36 27.31
C GLY A 92 4.86 -3.35 26.40
N GLU A 93 4.32 -2.17 26.12
CA GLU A 93 3.15 -1.97 25.26
C GLU A 93 3.34 -2.57 23.85
N LYS A 94 2.24 -3.09 23.30
CA LYS A 94 2.23 -3.56 21.91
C LYS A 94 2.56 -2.39 20.98
N PRO A 95 3.55 -2.53 20.11
CA PRO A 95 3.95 -1.45 19.23
C PRO A 95 2.87 -1.15 18.18
N LEU A 96 2.80 0.13 17.80
CA LEU A 96 1.99 0.60 16.67
C LEU A 96 2.87 0.81 15.42
N SER A 97 2.26 0.79 14.24
CA SER A 97 2.93 1.04 12.95
C SER A 97 3.72 2.36 12.96
N ASP A 98 3.18 3.40 13.56
CA ASP A 98 3.84 4.72 13.63
C ASP A 98 5.25 4.66 14.24
N ARG A 99 5.50 3.75 15.15
CA ARG A 99 6.81 3.56 15.79
C ARG A 99 7.89 3.10 14.80
N PHE A 100 7.47 2.45 13.73
CA PHE A 100 8.36 1.87 12.72
C PHE A 100 8.32 2.63 11.38
N LEU A 101 7.71 3.81 11.32
CA LEU A 101 7.67 4.62 10.10
C LEU A 101 9.05 4.92 9.52
N PRO A 102 10.13 5.17 10.29
CA PRO A 102 11.46 5.34 9.71
C PRO A 102 11.94 4.11 8.94
N GLN A 103 11.77 2.90 9.51
CA GLN A 103 12.14 1.63 8.86
C GLN A 103 11.26 1.38 7.64
N TRP A 104 9.95 1.67 7.74
CA TRP A 104 9.01 1.57 6.64
C TRP A 104 9.40 2.44 5.45
N ARG A 105 9.69 3.72 5.71
CA ARG A 105 10.17 4.65 4.69
C ARG A 105 11.43 4.16 4.02
N LYS A 106 12.38 3.66 4.81
CA LYS A 106 13.64 3.13 4.30
C LYS A 106 13.41 1.96 3.37
N ILE A 107 12.71 0.90 3.81
CA ILE A 107 12.52 -0.31 3.01
C ILE A 107 11.70 -0.01 1.73
N VAL A 108 10.64 0.80 1.81
CA VAL A 108 9.86 1.20 0.64
C VAL A 108 10.69 1.99 -0.35
N THR A 109 11.57 2.87 0.11
CA THR A 109 12.44 3.67 -0.76
C THR A 109 13.52 2.81 -1.42
N ASP A 110 14.17 1.95 -0.65
CA ASP A 110 15.29 1.12 -1.11
C ASP A 110 14.83 0.06 -2.14
N THR A 111 13.62 -0.47 -1.96
CA THR A 111 13.07 -1.55 -2.81
C THR A 111 12.07 -1.06 -3.86
N GLY A 112 11.67 0.21 -3.81
CA GLY A 112 10.56 0.71 -4.62
C GLY A 112 9.20 0.12 -4.22
N GLY A 113 9.08 -0.40 -2.99
CA GLY A 113 7.88 -1.05 -2.48
C GLY A 113 7.71 -2.51 -2.90
N TYR A 114 8.71 -3.11 -3.55
CA TYR A 114 8.74 -4.53 -3.92
C TYR A 114 9.58 -5.30 -2.90
N PHE A 115 8.95 -5.75 -1.84
CA PHE A 115 9.56 -6.57 -0.78
C PHE A 115 8.47 -7.48 -0.18
N ASP A 116 8.91 -8.55 0.47
CA ASP A 116 8.06 -9.54 1.12
C ASP A 116 7.89 -9.30 2.63
N GLU A 117 6.99 -10.04 3.23
CA GLU A 117 6.70 -9.99 4.66
C GLU A 117 7.95 -10.28 5.52
N GLN A 118 8.79 -11.22 5.08
CA GLN A 118 10.00 -11.61 5.81
C GLN A 118 11.05 -10.49 5.81
N SER A 119 11.26 -9.84 4.68
CA SER A 119 12.14 -8.66 4.59
C SER A 119 11.69 -7.53 5.51
N TRP A 120 10.38 -7.32 5.63
CA TRP A 120 9.83 -6.37 6.58
C TRP A 120 10.12 -6.77 8.02
N TYR A 121 9.89 -8.01 8.40
CA TYR A 121 10.13 -8.49 9.77
C TYR A 121 11.60 -8.42 10.15
N SER A 122 12.50 -8.68 9.20
CA SER A 122 13.94 -8.48 9.39
C SER A 122 14.29 -7.01 9.61
N ALA A 123 13.68 -6.09 8.85
CA ALA A 123 13.92 -4.66 8.99
C ALA A 123 13.50 -4.07 10.35
N ILE A 124 12.55 -4.72 11.05
CA ILE A 124 12.08 -4.32 12.38
C ILE A 124 12.49 -5.27 13.50
N GLU A 125 13.41 -6.20 13.22
CA GLU A 125 14.03 -7.12 14.20
C GLU A 125 13.02 -8.06 14.90
N ILE A 126 12.03 -8.58 14.17
CA ILE A 126 11.04 -9.55 14.64
C ILE A 126 11.03 -10.88 13.88
N ASP A 127 12.13 -11.27 13.24
CA ASP A 127 12.27 -12.45 12.37
C ASP A 127 11.63 -13.74 12.90
N ASN A 128 11.61 -13.93 14.20
CA ASN A 128 11.08 -15.14 14.86
C ASN A 128 9.64 -14.94 15.38
N LYS A 129 8.97 -13.86 15.02
CA LYS A 129 7.61 -13.55 15.47
C LYS A 129 6.77 -13.09 14.29
N GLN A 130 5.56 -13.60 14.22
CA GLN A 130 4.60 -13.07 13.26
C GLN A 130 4.15 -11.67 13.72
N GLY A 131 4.20 -10.71 12.79
CA GLY A 131 3.60 -9.40 12.98
C GLY A 131 2.08 -9.49 12.94
N ASN A 132 1.42 -8.58 13.62
CA ASN A 132 -0.03 -8.44 13.54
C ASN A 132 -0.45 -6.96 13.53
N ILE A 133 -1.64 -6.69 13.04
CA ILE A 133 -2.32 -5.41 13.12
C ILE A 133 -3.32 -5.52 14.28
N SER A 134 -3.01 -4.84 15.37
CA SER A 134 -3.73 -5.00 16.63
C SER A 134 -4.99 -4.13 16.70
N THR A 135 -5.81 -4.39 17.72
CA THR A 135 -6.99 -3.58 18.05
C THR A 135 -6.63 -2.12 18.35
N GLN A 136 -5.47 -1.90 19.00
CA GLN A 136 -4.96 -0.55 19.26
C GLN A 136 -4.59 0.20 17.96
N GLU A 137 -4.09 -0.52 16.95
CA GLU A 137 -3.85 0.04 15.63
C GLU A 137 -5.16 0.52 14.98
N ALA A 138 -6.23 -0.29 15.11
CA ALA A 138 -7.55 0.11 14.61
C ALA A 138 -8.09 1.36 15.32
N ASP A 139 -7.89 1.48 16.65
CA ASP A 139 -8.26 2.68 17.42
C ASP A 139 -7.50 3.91 16.91
N GLU A 140 -6.20 3.75 16.64
CA GLU A 140 -5.36 4.83 16.16
C GLU A 140 -5.76 5.27 14.73
N ILE A 141 -6.10 4.33 13.83
CA ILE A 141 -6.66 4.63 12.51
C ILE A 141 -7.94 5.46 12.66
N ILE A 142 -8.89 5.01 13.49
CA ILE A 142 -10.16 5.69 13.72
C ILE A 142 -9.90 7.11 14.25
N ARG A 143 -9.00 7.25 15.22
CA ARG A 143 -8.62 8.54 15.78
C ARG A 143 -8.05 9.49 14.72
N LYS A 144 -7.10 9.04 13.89
CA LYS A 144 -6.50 9.83 12.82
C LYS A 144 -7.53 10.29 11.80
N LEU A 145 -8.43 9.41 11.42
CA LEU A 145 -9.47 9.71 10.42
C LEU A 145 -10.59 10.61 10.96
N SER A 146 -10.79 10.70 12.28
CA SER A 146 -11.80 11.60 12.88
C SER A 146 -11.44 13.08 12.76
N PHE A 147 -10.16 13.41 12.56
CA PHE A 147 -9.75 14.79 12.30
C PHE A 147 -10.06 15.21 10.86
N LYS A 148 -10.18 16.52 10.64
CA LYS A 148 -10.25 17.05 9.27
C LYS A 148 -8.95 16.80 8.53
N SER A 149 -9.03 16.67 7.20
CA SER A 149 -7.83 16.61 6.36
C SER A 149 -6.99 17.89 6.52
N PHE A 150 -5.68 17.74 6.43
CA PHE A 150 -4.72 18.83 6.66
C PHE A 150 -4.46 19.65 5.39
N GLU A 151 -4.11 18.98 4.31
CA GLU A 151 -3.64 19.63 3.07
C GLU A 151 -4.41 19.15 1.83
N SER A 152 -5.06 18.00 1.90
CA SER A 152 -5.69 17.36 0.76
C SER A 152 -7.19 17.18 0.94
N GLU A 153 -7.89 16.96 -0.17
CA GLU A 153 -9.32 16.63 -0.16
C GLU A 153 -9.59 15.27 0.49
N TYR A 154 -8.70 14.29 0.25
CA TYR A 154 -8.84 12.92 0.76
C TYR A 154 -7.91 12.64 1.94
N LYS A 155 -8.41 11.82 2.88
CA LYS A 155 -7.61 11.11 3.87
C LYS A 155 -7.47 9.66 3.42
N ILE A 156 -6.25 9.18 3.24
CA ILE A 156 -5.98 7.84 2.72
C ILE A 156 -5.26 7.01 3.78
N VAL A 157 -5.78 5.81 4.01
CA VAL A 157 -5.11 4.80 4.84
C VAL A 157 -4.74 3.61 3.96
N VAL A 158 -3.45 3.31 3.89
CA VAL A 158 -2.91 2.10 3.25
C VAL A 158 -2.65 1.07 4.33
N VAL A 159 -3.38 -0.05 4.28
CA VAL A 159 -3.21 -1.18 5.21
C VAL A 159 -2.50 -2.30 4.46
N TRP A 160 -1.21 -2.48 4.71
CA TRP A 160 -0.42 -3.52 4.07
C TRP A 160 -0.53 -4.84 4.83
N LEU A 161 -0.73 -5.94 4.12
CA LEU A 161 -1.04 -7.28 4.66
C LEU A 161 -2.28 -7.22 5.58
N ALA A 162 -3.40 -6.79 5.02
CA ALA A 162 -4.65 -6.60 5.77
C ALA A 162 -5.14 -7.90 6.43
N GLU A 163 -4.77 -9.08 5.90
CA GLU A 163 -5.02 -10.39 6.50
C GLU A 163 -4.31 -10.60 7.85
N ARG A 164 -3.32 -9.77 8.19
CA ARG A 164 -2.65 -9.77 9.51
C ARG A 164 -3.42 -8.97 10.58
N MET A 165 -4.58 -8.40 10.26
CA MET A 165 -5.47 -7.84 11.27
C MET A 165 -6.02 -8.96 12.15
N ASN A 166 -5.93 -8.78 13.48
CA ASN A 166 -6.67 -9.66 14.36
C ASN A 166 -8.18 -9.41 14.22
N THR A 167 -9.00 -10.39 14.56
CA THR A 167 -10.46 -10.33 14.45
C THR A 167 -11.08 -9.11 15.11
N GLN A 168 -10.54 -8.69 16.25
CA GLN A 168 -11.03 -7.52 17.00
C GLN A 168 -10.73 -6.21 16.25
N ALA A 169 -9.53 -6.07 15.68
CA ALA A 169 -9.17 -4.91 14.86
C ALA A 169 -10.05 -4.83 13.61
N ALA A 170 -10.20 -5.96 12.91
CA ALA A 170 -11.05 -6.06 11.73
C ALA A 170 -12.50 -5.64 12.05
N ASN A 171 -13.09 -6.18 13.12
CA ASN A 171 -14.45 -5.82 13.54
C ASN A 171 -14.59 -4.33 13.93
N LYS A 172 -13.58 -3.72 14.54
CA LYS A 172 -13.61 -2.27 14.83
C LYS A 172 -13.65 -1.42 13.57
N LEU A 173 -12.97 -1.83 12.51
CA LEU A 173 -12.99 -1.09 11.26
C LEU A 173 -14.28 -1.24 10.46
N LEU A 174 -15.11 -2.26 10.71
CA LEU A 174 -16.36 -2.48 9.96
C LEU A 174 -17.26 -1.24 9.95
N LYS A 175 -17.42 -0.59 11.11
CA LYS A 175 -18.29 0.59 11.21
C LYS A 175 -17.85 1.72 10.28
N ILE A 176 -16.55 2.00 10.22
CA ILE A 176 -16.02 3.07 9.37
C ILE A 176 -15.95 2.65 7.89
N LEU A 177 -15.89 1.36 7.62
CA LEU A 177 -15.99 0.83 6.25
C LEU A 177 -17.44 0.84 5.75
N GLU A 178 -18.44 0.80 6.64
CA GLU A 178 -19.86 0.94 6.28
C GLU A 178 -20.25 2.42 6.10
N GLU A 179 -19.86 3.26 7.04
CA GLU A 179 -20.21 4.68 7.12
C GLU A 179 -18.93 5.53 7.23
N PRO A 180 -18.16 5.66 6.14
CA PRO A 180 -16.91 6.41 6.16
C PRO A 180 -17.15 7.90 6.37
N TRP A 181 -16.22 8.55 7.04
CA TRP A 181 -16.16 10.01 7.00
C TRP A 181 -15.94 10.50 5.56
N ASP A 182 -16.45 11.68 5.27
CA ASP A 182 -16.31 12.26 3.94
C ASP A 182 -14.86 12.28 3.47
N LYS A 183 -14.67 11.97 2.17
CA LYS A 183 -13.34 11.91 1.52
C LYS A 183 -12.31 11.03 2.25
N THR A 184 -12.77 9.95 2.85
CA THR A 184 -11.90 8.92 3.42
C THR A 184 -11.76 7.75 2.46
N LEU A 185 -10.53 7.28 2.23
CA LEU A 185 -10.22 6.15 1.37
C LEU A 185 -9.37 5.12 2.11
N PHE A 186 -9.87 3.88 2.18
CA PHE A 186 -9.11 2.72 2.64
C PHE A 186 -8.55 1.95 1.45
N LEU A 187 -7.25 1.74 1.44
CA LEU A 187 -6.55 0.85 0.51
C LEU A 187 -6.04 -0.35 1.31
N LEU A 188 -6.81 -1.42 1.30
CA LEU A 188 -6.44 -2.68 1.95
C LEU A 188 -5.63 -3.51 0.95
N LEU A 189 -4.43 -3.92 1.31
CA LEU A 189 -3.56 -4.73 0.47
C LEU A 189 -3.47 -6.12 1.07
N SER A 190 -3.77 -7.15 0.29
CA SER A 190 -3.77 -8.54 0.75
C SER A 190 -3.17 -9.47 -0.29
N THR A 191 -2.36 -10.41 0.18
CA THR A 191 -1.87 -11.55 -0.61
C THR A 191 -2.80 -12.76 -0.53
N SER A 192 -3.66 -12.79 0.49
CA SER A 192 -4.58 -13.89 0.80
C SER A 192 -5.96 -13.34 1.22
N PRO A 193 -6.75 -12.82 0.26
CA PRO A 193 -8.06 -12.23 0.55
C PRO A 193 -9.03 -13.17 1.26
N GLU A 194 -8.87 -14.48 1.08
CA GLU A 194 -9.66 -15.53 1.72
C GLU A 194 -9.43 -15.62 3.23
N GLN A 195 -8.34 -15.05 3.74
CA GLN A 195 -8.06 -14.95 5.18
C GLN A 195 -8.69 -13.71 5.83
N LEU A 196 -9.17 -12.77 5.03
CA LEU A 196 -9.91 -11.62 5.54
C LEU A 196 -11.31 -12.03 5.99
N LEU A 197 -11.87 -11.29 6.95
CA LEU A 197 -13.27 -11.49 7.30
C LEU A 197 -14.17 -11.23 6.07
N PRO A 198 -15.11 -12.12 5.76
CA PRO A 198 -16.06 -11.93 4.64
C PRO A 198 -16.81 -10.59 4.72
N THR A 199 -17.04 -10.11 5.94
CA THR A 199 -17.67 -8.80 6.22
C THR A 199 -16.82 -7.61 5.78
N ILE A 200 -15.48 -7.70 5.78
CA ILE A 200 -14.58 -6.69 5.22
C ILE A 200 -14.60 -6.78 3.70
N VAL A 201 -14.43 -7.98 3.15
CA VAL A 201 -14.38 -8.19 1.70
C VAL A 201 -15.64 -7.68 1.02
N SER A 202 -16.82 -7.94 1.60
CA SER A 202 -18.13 -7.52 1.04
C SER A 202 -18.33 -5.99 1.02
N ARG A 203 -17.54 -5.23 1.78
CA ARG A 203 -17.60 -3.76 1.86
C ARG A 203 -16.50 -3.08 1.07
N THR A 204 -15.66 -3.84 0.39
CA THR A 204 -14.54 -3.32 -0.38
C THR A 204 -14.73 -3.58 -1.87
N GLN A 205 -14.29 -2.63 -2.69
CA GLN A 205 -14.17 -2.85 -4.13
C GLN A 205 -12.87 -3.60 -4.41
N CYS A 206 -12.98 -4.82 -4.94
CA CYS A 206 -11.80 -5.61 -5.28
C CYS A 206 -11.07 -5.02 -6.50
N VAL A 207 -9.75 -4.82 -6.34
CA VAL A 207 -8.80 -4.42 -7.36
C VAL A 207 -7.77 -5.54 -7.49
N THR A 208 -7.94 -6.40 -8.46
CA THR A 208 -6.96 -7.46 -8.74
C THR A 208 -5.68 -6.85 -9.30
N VAL A 209 -4.55 -7.21 -8.69
CA VAL A 209 -3.20 -6.89 -9.13
C VAL A 209 -2.57 -8.18 -9.67
N PRO A 210 -2.60 -8.41 -10.99
CA PRO A 210 -2.10 -9.63 -11.59
C PRO A 210 -0.57 -9.72 -11.52
N SER A 211 -0.02 -10.88 -11.86
CA SER A 211 1.43 -11.04 -12.03
C SER A 211 1.97 -10.04 -13.05
N ILE A 212 3.19 -9.60 -12.84
CA ILE A 212 3.89 -8.73 -13.78
C ILE A 212 4.16 -9.52 -15.06
N ASP A 213 3.81 -8.96 -16.20
CA ASP A 213 4.08 -9.61 -17.47
C ASP A 213 5.59 -9.65 -17.78
N GLU A 214 5.99 -10.70 -18.50
CA GLU A 214 7.37 -10.98 -18.82
C GLU A 214 8.08 -9.82 -19.54
N THR A 215 7.38 -9.17 -20.45
CA THR A 215 7.92 -8.04 -21.23
C THR A 215 8.20 -6.83 -20.33
N SER A 216 7.28 -6.51 -19.43
CA SER A 216 7.43 -5.40 -18.47
C SER A 216 8.57 -5.68 -17.49
N LEU A 217 8.66 -6.90 -16.99
CA LEU A 217 9.74 -7.29 -16.06
C LEU A 217 11.10 -7.28 -16.74
N THR A 218 11.23 -7.87 -17.95
CA THR A 218 12.45 -7.82 -18.74
C THR A 218 12.91 -6.39 -18.99
N ARG A 219 11.99 -5.52 -19.42
CA ARG A 219 12.29 -4.10 -19.65
C ARG A 219 12.77 -3.41 -18.38
N TYR A 220 12.14 -3.67 -17.23
CA TYR A 220 12.56 -3.11 -15.96
C TYR A 220 13.96 -3.57 -15.56
N LEU A 221 14.25 -4.86 -15.63
CA LEU A 221 15.54 -5.43 -15.30
C LEU A 221 16.65 -4.87 -16.19
N THR A 222 16.40 -4.75 -17.48
CA THR A 222 17.38 -4.19 -18.43
C THR A 222 17.58 -2.70 -18.20
N ALA A 223 16.49 -1.91 -18.18
CA ALA A 223 16.58 -0.45 -18.17
C ALA A 223 16.95 0.14 -16.79
N ARG A 224 16.53 -0.50 -15.69
CA ARG A 224 16.70 0.05 -14.34
C ARG A 224 17.77 -0.69 -13.51
N LYS A 225 18.03 -1.95 -13.80
CA LYS A 225 19.01 -2.78 -13.07
C LYS A 225 20.25 -3.08 -13.89
N GLY A 226 20.29 -2.72 -15.18
CA GLY A 226 21.45 -2.96 -16.06
C GLY A 226 21.70 -4.43 -16.37
N VAL A 227 20.71 -5.31 -16.15
CA VAL A 227 20.82 -6.75 -16.44
C VAL A 227 20.83 -6.94 -17.96
N PRO A 228 21.76 -7.74 -18.53
CA PRO A 228 21.73 -8.08 -19.96
C PRO A 228 20.38 -8.65 -20.38
N GLU A 229 19.89 -8.29 -21.57
CA GLU A 229 18.53 -8.62 -22.03
C GLU A 229 18.22 -10.12 -21.98
N ALA A 230 19.19 -10.97 -22.41
CA ALA A 230 19.02 -12.41 -22.36
C ALA A 230 18.86 -12.97 -20.95
N ASP A 231 19.56 -12.40 -19.96
CA ASP A 231 19.45 -12.79 -18.55
C ASP A 231 18.19 -12.23 -17.92
N ALA A 232 17.83 -10.99 -18.25
CA ALA A 232 16.60 -10.36 -17.82
C ALA A 232 15.36 -11.15 -18.31
N PHE A 233 15.37 -11.60 -19.56
CA PHE A 233 14.31 -12.44 -20.13
C PHE A 233 14.21 -13.78 -19.41
N ARG A 234 15.34 -14.46 -19.18
CA ARG A 234 15.37 -15.73 -18.42
C ARG A 234 14.83 -15.55 -17.00
N ALA A 235 15.28 -14.52 -16.29
CA ALA A 235 14.82 -14.22 -14.94
C ALA A 235 13.32 -13.92 -14.91
N ALA A 236 12.80 -13.10 -15.83
CA ALA A 236 11.39 -12.77 -15.94
C ALA A 236 10.50 -14.01 -16.18
N ARG A 237 11.00 -14.98 -16.94
CA ARG A 237 10.30 -16.24 -17.22
C ARG A 237 10.25 -17.18 -16.02
N LEU A 238 11.30 -17.19 -15.20
CA LEU A 238 11.40 -18.05 -14.00
C LEU A 238 10.65 -17.51 -12.78
N SER A 239 10.28 -16.22 -12.79
CA SER A 239 9.60 -15.55 -11.67
C SER A 239 8.07 -15.68 -11.68
N ARG A 240 7.52 -16.54 -12.54
CA ARG A 240 6.09 -16.83 -12.66
C ARG A 240 5.61 -17.91 -11.70
#